data_a964b27f30c56b4d214d8bf29566fd62
#
_entry.id   a964b27f30c56b4d214d8bf29566fd62
#
_cell.length_a   1.000
_cell.length_b   1.000
_cell.length_c   1.000
_cell.angle_alpha   90.00
_cell.angle_beta   90.00
_cell.angle_gamma   90.00
#
_symmetry.space_group_name_H-M   'P 1'
#
loop_
_entity.id
_entity.type
_entity.pdbx_description
1 polymer ?
#
loop_
_entity_poly.entity_id
_entity_poly.type
_entity_poly.pdbx_seq_one_letter_code
_entity_poly.pdbx_strand_id
1 'polypeptide(L)'
;VDPENIQALDALQFIASKDNIPYKAFLITNSAFEKLLKNYEGLSNEVDKAVSDLDDELAGSTVFSQDEIEKREKEQAKKENTIVEEAPVIKIVDNIIKVATEGMASDIHIEPTREQAVVRFRVDGSLHKSITLPIPAYQGVVARIKLKAQLRLDEKRKPQDGSFSVIAPGGRKIDLRISTFPTVYGEKVVIRILDNSSGIKSFESLNLREENLNLFREALKKPYGLILITG
;
A
#
# COMPACT_ATOMS: atom_id res chain seq x y z
N VAL A 1 -27.85 0.48 -15.66
CA VAL A 1 -27.59 1.48 -16.72
C VAL A 1 -28.06 0.85 -18.02
N ASP A 2 -28.95 1.52 -18.72
CA ASP A 2 -29.47 1.08 -20.00
C ASP A 2 -28.35 1.22 -21.07
N PRO A 3 -27.95 0.13 -21.74
CA PRO A 3 -26.89 0.20 -22.76
C PRO A 3 -27.31 1.02 -23.99
N GLU A 4 -28.60 1.31 -24.17
CA GLU A 4 -29.12 2.13 -25.23
C GLU A 4 -29.25 3.62 -24.86
N ASN A 5 -28.86 4.01 -23.67
CA ASN A 5 -28.91 5.41 -23.24
C ASN A 5 -27.81 6.23 -23.92
N ILE A 6 -28.16 6.82 -25.05
CA ILE A 6 -27.26 7.63 -25.87
C ILE A 6 -26.69 8.82 -25.11
N GLN A 7 -27.48 9.45 -24.23
CA GLN A 7 -27.03 10.59 -23.40
C GLN A 7 -25.90 10.20 -22.44
N ALA A 8 -25.97 8.99 -21.86
CA ALA A 8 -24.93 8.49 -20.97
C ALA A 8 -23.64 8.15 -21.73
N LEU A 9 -23.77 7.61 -22.95
CA LEU A 9 -22.61 7.32 -23.82
C LEU A 9 -21.95 8.62 -24.31
N ASP A 10 -22.71 9.63 -24.66
CA ASP A 10 -22.20 10.95 -25.08
C ASP A 10 -21.47 11.65 -23.91
N ALA A 11 -22.02 11.58 -22.71
CA ALA A 11 -21.37 12.11 -21.50
C ALA A 11 -20.04 11.40 -21.20
N LEU A 12 -19.99 10.07 -21.32
CA LEU A 12 -18.77 9.28 -21.17
C LEU A 12 -17.73 9.64 -22.25
N GLN A 13 -18.17 9.78 -23.49
CA GLN A 13 -17.29 10.17 -24.60
C GLN A 13 -16.72 11.57 -24.39
N PHE A 14 -17.51 12.50 -23.88
CA PHE A 14 -17.06 13.85 -23.55
C PHE A 14 -16.01 13.85 -22.44
N ILE A 15 -16.23 13.10 -21.34
CA ILE A 15 -15.28 12.96 -20.23
C ILE A 15 -13.99 12.30 -20.72
N ALA A 16 -14.09 11.19 -21.44
CA ALA A 16 -12.94 10.46 -21.97
C ALA A 16 -12.10 11.30 -22.94
N SER A 17 -12.76 12.11 -23.78
CA SER A 17 -12.07 13.01 -24.72
C SER A 17 -11.33 14.14 -24.00
N LYS A 18 -11.89 14.65 -22.89
CA LYS A 18 -11.27 15.71 -22.10
C LYS A 18 -9.95 15.26 -21.45
N ASP A 19 -9.92 14.03 -20.98
CA ASP A 19 -8.76 13.46 -20.25
C ASP A 19 -7.90 12.57 -21.16
N ASN A 20 -8.23 12.47 -22.46
CA ASN A 20 -7.57 11.64 -23.47
C ASN A 20 -7.42 10.16 -23.04
N ILE A 21 -8.45 9.62 -22.36
CA ILE A 21 -8.48 8.26 -21.86
C ILE A 21 -9.26 7.36 -22.80
N PRO A 22 -8.66 6.33 -23.43
CA PRO A 22 -9.42 5.38 -24.23
C PRO A 22 -10.32 4.54 -23.31
N TYR A 23 -11.60 4.40 -23.67
CA TYR A 23 -12.54 3.58 -22.91
C TYR A 23 -13.22 2.52 -23.78
N LYS A 24 -13.68 1.45 -23.15
CA LYS A 24 -14.52 0.42 -23.76
C LYS A 24 -15.72 0.16 -22.85
N ALA A 25 -16.91 0.17 -23.41
CA ALA A 25 -18.12 -0.19 -22.70
C ALA A 25 -18.34 -1.71 -22.76
N PHE A 26 -18.62 -2.33 -21.63
CA PHE A 26 -18.94 -3.75 -21.50
C PHE A 26 -20.32 -3.91 -20.88
N LEU A 27 -21.10 -4.87 -21.35
CA LEU A 27 -22.36 -5.27 -20.73
C LEU A 27 -22.04 -6.22 -19.57
N ILE A 28 -22.51 -5.89 -18.37
CA ILE A 28 -22.34 -6.73 -17.18
C ILE A 28 -23.68 -6.95 -16.50
N THR A 29 -23.81 -8.03 -15.74
CA THR A 29 -24.99 -8.31 -14.91
C THR A 29 -25.00 -7.41 -13.67
N ASN A 30 -26.18 -7.12 -13.10
CA ASN A 30 -26.30 -6.35 -11.86
C ASN A 30 -25.48 -6.97 -10.72
N SER A 31 -25.45 -8.29 -10.58
CA SER A 31 -24.65 -8.96 -9.57
C SER A 31 -23.14 -8.81 -9.77
N ALA A 32 -22.66 -8.74 -11.01
CA ALA A 32 -21.26 -8.45 -11.32
C ALA A 32 -20.93 -6.98 -11.08
N PHE A 33 -21.87 -6.06 -11.37
CA PHE A 33 -21.73 -4.64 -11.09
C PHE A 33 -21.64 -4.35 -9.59
N GLU A 34 -22.51 -4.97 -8.77
CA GLU A 34 -22.44 -4.84 -7.30
C GLU A 34 -21.13 -5.38 -6.72
N LYS A 35 -20.60 -6.47 -7.27
CA LYS A 35 -19.28 -6.99 -6.86
C LYS A 35 -18.15 -6.04 -7.23
N LEU A 36 -18.21 -5.42 -8.41
CA LEU A 36 -17.23 -4.42 -8.83
C LEU A 36 -17.32 -3.15 -7.97
N LEU A 37 -18.53 -2.65 -7.68
CA LEU A 37 -18.74 -1.51 -6.78
C LEU A 37 -18.17 -1.78 -5.39
N LYS A 38 -18.41 -2.95 -4.81
CA LYS A 38 -17.83 -3.33 -3.53
C LYS A 38 -16.30 -3.31 -3.51
N ASN A 39 -15.65 -3.64 -4.63
CA ASN A 39 -14.20 -3.54 -4.74
C ASN A 39 -13.71 -2.08 -4.79
N TYR A 40 -14.53 -1.15 -5.29
CA TYR A 40 -14.21 0.30 -5.28
C TYR A 40 -14.57 0.97 -3.96
N GLU A 41 -15.67 0.59 -3.33
CA GLU A 41 -16.13 1.14 -2.05
C GLU A 41 -15.37 0.56 -0.85
N GLY A 42 -14.90 -0.69 -0.93
CA GLY A 42 -14.34 -1.41 0.20
C GLY A 42 -13.08 -0.77 0.78
N LEU A 43 -12.26 -0.14 -0.06
CA LEU A 43 -10.98 0.41 0.36
C LEU A 43 -11.11 1.73 1.10
N SER A 44 -11.88 2.65 0.53
CA SER A 44 -12.15 3.96 1.14
C SER A 44 -12.90 3.77 2.46
N ASN A 45 -13.95 2.96 2.46
CA ASN A 45 -14.80 2.74 3.64
C ASN A 45 -14.08 2.02 4.79
N GLU A 46 -13.18 1.07 4.53
CA GLU A 46 -12.43 0.38 5.60
C GLU A 46 -11.37 1.29 6.22
N VAL A 47 -10.71 2.12 5.41
CA VAL A 47 -9.75 3.12 5.90
C VAL A 47 -10.47 4.27 6.58
N ASP A 48 -11.56 4.80 6.01
CA ASP A 48 -12.35 5.85 6.60
C ASP A 48 -12.98 5.41 7.94
N LYS A 49 -13.41 4.14 8.03
CA LYS A 49 -13.90 3.56 9.27
C LYS A 49 -12.80 3.40 10.32
N ALA A 50 -11.61 2.92 9.93
CA ALA A 50 -10.47 2.81 10.83
C ALA A 50 -9.94 4.19 11.27
N VAL A 51 -10.04 5.21 10.41
CA VAL A 51 -9.72 6.61 10.75
C VAL A 51 -10.79 7.21 11.67
N SER A 52 -12.07 6.94 11.43
CA SER A 52 -13.17 7.37 12.31
C SER A 52 -13.05 6.74 13.70
N ASP A 53 -12.74 5.45 13.77
CA ASP A 53 -12.50 4.75 15.04
C ASP A 53 -11.31 5.38 15.83
N LEU A 54 -10.27 5.86 15.12
CA LEU A 54 -9.16 6.61 15.72
C LEU A 54 -9.57 8.00 16.21
N ASP A 55 -10.38 8.73 15.45
CA ASP A 55 -10.85 10.06 15.83
C ASP A 55 -11.79 9.97 17.03
N ASP A 56 -12.64 8.95 17.11
CA ASP A 56 -13.53 8.71 18.27
C ASP A 56 -12.72 8.30 19.52
N GLU A 57 -11.67 7.51 19.39
CA GLU A 57 -10.75 7.17 20.50
C GLU A 57 -9.96 8.39 20.98
N LEU A 58 -9.47 9.24 20.07
CA LEU A 58 -8.77 10.48 20.40
C LEU A 58 -9.71 11.55 21.01
N ALA A 59 -10.94 11.64 20.53
CA ALA A 59 -11.96 12.55 21.08
C ALA A 59 -12.44 12.09 22.47
N GLY A 60 -12.52 10.77 22.70
CA GLY A 60 -12.87 10.19 24.00
C GLY A 60 -11.84 10.44 25.10
N SER A 61 -10.60 10.75 24.74
CA SER A 61 -9.51 11.02 25.72
C SER A 61 -9.42 12.49 26.17
N THR A 62 -10.24 13.40 25.60
CA THR A 62 -10.15 14.85 25.92
C THR A 62 -11.24 15.38 26.84
N VAL A 63 -12.20 14.57 27.29
CA VAL A 63 -13.30 15.04 28.14
C VAL A 63 -13.48 14.12 29.36
N PHE A 64 -12.56 14.18 30.31
CA PHE A 64 -12.79 13.60 31.64
C PHE A 64 -12.60 14.65 32.74
N SER A 65 -13.59 14.75 33.63
CA SER A 65 -13.49 15.51 34.85
C SER A 65 -12.50 14.87 35.82
N GLN A 66 -11.78 15.70 36.61
CA GLN A 66 -10.73 15.25 37.54
C GLN A 66 -11.15 14.13 38.49
N ASP A 67 -12.43 14.02 38.86
CA ASP A 67 -12.95 12.99 39.76
C ASP A 67 -13.08 11.59 39.14
N GLU A 68 -13.11 11.49 37.79
CA GLU A 68 -13.16 10.21 37.07
C GLU A 68 -11.76 9.66 36.78
N ILE A 69 -10.76 10.50 36.78
CA ILE A 69 -9.35 10.12 36.58
C ILE A 69 -8.84 9.30 37.77
N GLU A 70 -9.12 9.74 39.01
CA GLU A 70 -8.67 9.01 40.24
C GLU A 70 -9.31 7.62 40.42
N LYS A 71 -10.55 7.43 39.93
CA LYS A 71 -11.21 6.12 40.00
C LYS A 71 -10.66 5.13 38.94
N ARG A 72 -10.28 5.62 37.78
CA ARG A 72 -9.72 4.80 36.71
C ARG A 72 -8.25 4.42 36.92
N GLU A 73 -7.45 5.26 37.56
CA GLU A 73 -6.07 4.93 37.90
C GLU A 73 -5.95 3.73 38.86
N LYS A 74 -6.95 3.50 39.73
CA LYS A 74 -6.98 2.35 40.63
C LYS A 74 -7.47 1.04 39.99
N GLU A 75 -8.24 1.11 38.92
CA GLU A 75 -8.70 -0.08 38.18
C GLU A 75 -7.78 -0.44 37.01
N GLN A 76 -7.04 0.50 36.46
CA GLN A 76 -6.13 0.31 35.32
C GLN A 76 -4.74 -0.22 35.69
N ALA A 77 -4.34 -0.21 36.94
CA ALA A 77 -3.09 -0.84 37.39
C ALA A 77 -3.05 -2.38 37.23
N LYS A 78 -4.08 -2.98 36.63
CA LYS A 78 -4.21 -4.43 36.43
C LYS A 78 -4.55 -4.90 35.01
N LYS A 79 -4.60 -4.02 34.01
CA LYS A 79 -4.76 -4.45 32.60
C LYS A 79 -3.83 -3.63 31.70
N GLU A 80 -2.94 -4.35 31.06
CA GLU A 80 -1.96 -3.91 30.07
C GLU A 80 -2.55 -2.95 29.05
N ASN A 81 -2.23 -1.67 29.17
CA ASN A 81 -2.70 -0.55 28.35
C ASN A 81 -1.77 -0.30 27.15
N THR A 82 -1.60 -1.28 26.27
CA THR A 82 -0.84 -1.04 25.01
C THR A 82 -1.49 -1.63 23.76
N ILE A 83 -2.65 -2.29 23.91
CA ILE A 83 -3.21 -3.09 22.79
C ILE A 83 -4.35 -2.37 22.04
N VAL A 84 -4.99 -1.37 22.63
CA VAL A 84 -6.22 -0.78 22.06
C VAL A 84 -5.94 0.31 21.02
N GLU A 85 -4.88 1.12 21.22
CA GLU A 85 -4.49 2.19 20.26
C GLU A 85 -3.81 1.66 18.97
N GLU A 86 -3.26 0.44 19.00
CA GLU A 86 -2.56 -0.12 17.84
C GLU A 86 -3.48 -0.80 16.83
N ALA A 87 -4.66 -1.25 17.23
CA ALA A 87 -5.55 -2.06 16.37
C ALA A 87 -6.00 -1.35 15.08
N PRO A 88 -6.42 -0.06 15.09
CA PRO A 88 -6.82 0.65 13.88
C PRO A 88 -5.65 0.87 12.92
N VAL A 89 -4.48 1.27 13.44
CA VAL A 89 -3.27 1.51 12.64
C VAL A 89 -2.76 0.22 11.97
N ILE A 90 -2.84 -0.91 12.68
CA ILE A 90 -2.48 -2.22 12.12
C ILE A 90 -3.35 -2.54 10.92
N LYS A 91 -4.67 -2.36 11.05
CA LYS A 91 -5.62 -2.58 9.96
C LYS A 91 -5.35 -1.68 8.75
N ILE A 92 -5.03 -0.40 8.99
CA ILE A 92 -4.69 0.54 7.91
C ILE A 92 -3.46 0.05 7.14
N VAL A 93 -2.37 -0.32 7.83
CA VAL A 93 -1.14 -0.81 7.18
C VAL A 93 -1.39 -2.09 6.41
N ASP A 94 -2.07 -3.06 7.01
CA ASP A 94 -2.36 -4.34 6.39
C ASP A 94 -3.28 -4.16 5.16
N ASN A 95 -4.23 -3.24 5.22
CA ASN A 95 -5.11 -2.89 4.10
C ASN A 95 -4.36 -2.20 2.95
N ILE A 96 -3.48 -1.23 3.26
CA ILE A 96 -2.62 -0.59 2.25
C ILE A 96 -1.79 -1.64 1.50
N ILE A 97 -1.18 -2.59 2.24
CA ILE A 97 -0.36 -3.64 1.63
C ILE A 97 -1.23 -4.61 0.81
N LYS A 98 -2.37 -5.03 1.35
CA LYS A 98 -3.31 -5.92 0.67
C LYS A 98 -3.75 -5.35 -0.68
N VAL A 99 -4.21 -4.11 -0.69
CA VAL A 99 -4.67 -3.45 -1.93
C VAL A 99 -3.56 -3.28 -2.94
N ALA A 100 -2.36 -2.89 -2.48
CA ALA A 100 -1.22 -2.79 -3.38
C ALA A 100 -0.88 -4.14 -4.02
N THR A 101 -0.94 -5.24 -3.25
CA THR A 101 -0.65 -6.59 -3.75
C THR A 101 -1.73 -7.14 -4.66
N GLU A 102 -3.01 -6.90 -4.36
CA GLU A 102 -4.14 -7.27 -5.20
C GLU A 102 -4.18 -6.43 -6.49
N GLY A 103 -3.83 -5.13 -6.40
CA GLY A 103 -3.73 -4.22 -7.53
C GLY A 103 -2.45 -4.35 -8.35
N MET A 104 -1.60 -5.37 -8.10
CA MET A 104 -0.34 -5.59 -8.82
C MET A 104 0.59 -4.37 -8.82
N ALA A 105 0.56 -3.56 -7.77
CA ALA A 105 1.45 -2.41 -7.64
C ALA A 105 2.90 -2.85 -7.44
N SER A 106 3.83 -2.12 -8.06
CA SER A 106 5.27 -2.32 -7.85
C SER A 106 5.80 -1.60 -6.62
N ASP A 107 5.25 -0.43 -6.32
CA ASP A 107 5.70 0.40 -5.21
C ASP A 107 4.50 1.08 -4.52
N ILE A 108 4.63 1.30 -3.20
CA ILE A 108 3.71 2.10 -2.38
C ILE A 108 4.50 3.32 -1.89
N HIS A 109 3.94 4.50 -2.06
CA HIS A 109 4.49 5.75 -1.59
C HIS A 109 3.56 6.36 -0.55
N ILE A 110 4.07 6.61 0.66
CA ILE A 110 3.36 7.32 1.73
C ILE A 110 4.09 8.64 1.95
N GLU A 111 3.46 9.74 1.57
CA GLU A 111 4.09 11.06 1.51
C GLU A 111 3.33 12.07 2.35
N PRO A 112 3.96 12.63 3.41
CA PRO A 112 3.33 13.68 4.19
C PRO A 112 3.32 15.00 3.42
N THR A 113 2.21 15.71 3.54
CA THR A 113 2.06 17.10 3.14
C THR A 113 1.81 17.96 4.38
N ARG A 114 1.50 19.23 4.22
CA ARG A 114 1.24 20.14 5.34
C ARG A 114 0.00 19.73 6.16
N GLU A 115 -1.03 19.24 5.52
CA GLU A 115 -2.33 19.01 6.15
C GLU A 115 -2.65 17.52 6.33
N GLN A 116 -2.11 16.65 5.47
CA GLN A 116 -2.44 15.24 5.42
C GLN A 116 -1.28 14.44 4.81
N ALA A 117 -1.34 13.13 4.88
CA ALA A 117 -0.44 12.29 4.11
C ALA A 117 -1.18 11.63 2.94
N VAL A 118 -0.48 11.46 1.82
CA VAL A 118 -1.03 10.87 0.60
C VAL A 118 -0.37 9.52 0.37
N VAL A 119 -1.20 8.49 0.19
CA VAL A 119 -0.75 7.16 -0.24
C VAL A 119 -0.96 7.03 -1.74
N ARG A 120 0.10 6.68 -2.46
CA ARG A 120 0.09 6.46 -3.90
C ARG A 120 0.63 5.08 -4.23
N PHE A 121 0.00 4.41 -5.17
CA PHE A 121 0.45 3.13 -5.71
C PHE A 121 1.04 3.33 -7.10
N ARG A 122 2.17 2.68 -7.37
CA ARG A 122 2.72 2.61 -8.72
C ARG A 122 2.21 1.33 -9.39
N VAL A 123 1.42 1.50 -10.44
CA VAL A 123 0.92 0.41 -11.28
C VAL A 123 1.35 0.71 -12.71
N ASP A 124 1.93 -0.26 -13.39
CA ASP A 124 2.43 -0.12 -14.78
C ASP A 124 3.29 1.13 -15.01
N GLY A 125 4.15 1.43 -14.04
CA GLY A 125 5.07 2.58 -14.09
C GLY A 125 4.45 3.93 -13.69
N SER A 126 3.12 4.05 -13.60
CA SER A 126 2.41 5.27 -13.25
C SER A 126 2.01 5.32 -11.78
N LEU A 127 2.12 6.50 -11.16
CA LEU A 127 1.72 6.73 -9.77
C LEU A 127 0.27 7.21 -9.69
N HIS A 128 -0.57 6.43 -9.03
CA HIS A 128 -1.98 6.75 -8.79
C HIS A 128 -2.20 7.10 -7.32
N LYS A 129 -2.84 8.24 -7.05
CA LYS A 129 -3.28 8.61 -5.70
C LYS A 129 -4.45 7.67 -5.31
N SER A 130 -4.34 7.04 -4.15
CA SER A 130 -5.36 6.12 -3.66
C SER A 130 -6.06 6.66 -2.41
N ILE A 131 -5.31 6.90 -1.34
CA ILE A 131 -5.84 7.19 -0.01
C ILE A 131 -5.18 8.45 0.54
N THR A 132 -5.90 9.20 1.36
CA THR A 132 -5.36 10.27 2.20
C THR A 132 -5.50 9.88 3.65
N LEU A 133 -4.47 10.14 4.44
CA LEU A 133 -4.43 9.85 5.87
C LEU A 133 -4.31 11.16 6.65
N PRO A 134 -5.11 11.37 7.70
CA PRO A 134 -4.86 12.44 8.67
C PRO A 134 -3.47 12.30 9.28
N ILE A 135 -2.86 13.41 9.69
CA ILE A 135 -1.50 13.40 10.25
C ILE A 135 -1.33 12.45 11.43
N PRO A 136 -2.26 12.36 12.41
CA PRO A 136 -2.14 11.41 13.51
C PRO A 136 -2.09 9.94 13.04
N ALA A 137 -3.00 9.55 12.13
CA ALA A 137 -3.02 8.20 11.56
C ALA A 137 -1.75 7.90 10.75
N TYR A 138 -1.27 8.87 9.96
CA TYR A 138 -0.02 8.74 9.22
C TYR A 138 1.18 8.48 10.14
N GLN A 139 1.29 9.18 11.27
CA GLN A 139 2.40 8.96 12.20
C GLN A 139 2.39 7.53 12.77
N GLY A 140 1.22 7.02 13.12
CA GLY A 140 1.04 5.63 13.53
C GLY A 140 1.42 4.63 12.43
N VAL A 141 0.97 4.88 11.19
CA VAL A 141 1.30 4.05 10.02
C VAL A 141 2.80 3.98 9.78
N VAL A 142 3.52 5.12 9.82
CA VAL A 142 4.98 5.16 9.68
C VAL A 142 5.66 4.38 10.79
N ALA A 143 5.26 4.60 12.05
CA ALA A 143 5.81 3.88 13.20
C ALA A 143 5.59 2.36 13.05
N ARG A 144 4.40 1.93 12.65
CA ARG A 144 4.08 0.51 12.44
C ARG A 144 4.91 -0.13 11.31
N ILE A 145 5.09 0.58 10.19
CA ILE A 145 5.94 0.11 9.08
C ILE A 145 7.39 -0.02 9.54
N LYS A 146 7.91 0.98 10.27
CA LYS A 146 9.28 0.94 10.81
C LYS A 146 9.48 -0.23 11.78
N LEU A 147 8.50 -0.51 12.65
CA LEU A 147 8.53 -1.69 13.53
C LEU A 147 8.58 -3.00 12.74
N LYS A 148 7.70 -3.17 11.74
CA LYS A 148 7.70 -4.37 10.89
C LYS A 148 9.03 -4.56 10.14
N ALA A 149 9.66 -3.45 9.73
CA ALA A 149 10.93 -3.44 9.01
C ALA A 149 12.17 -3.44 9.92
N GLN A 150 11.99 -3.50 11.25
CA GLN A 150 13.06 -3.45 12.26
C GLN A 150 13.92 -2.18 12.17
N LEU A 151 13.29 -1.05 11.79
CA LEU A 151 13.93 0.25 11.72
C LEU A 151 13.81 0.99 13.06
N ARG A 152 14.71 1.94 13.29
CA ARG A 152 14.72 2.77 14.49
C ARG A 152 13.58 3.79 14.47
N LEU A 153 12.74 3.78 15.49
CA LEU A 153 11.60 4.69 15.62
C LEU A 153 12.02 6.12 16.00
N ASP A 154 13.06 6.21 16.83
CA ASP A 154 13.61 7.46 17.35
C ASP A 154 14.35 8.29 16.29
N GLU A 155 14.91 7.65 15.27
CA GLU A 155 15.63 8.32 14.19
C GLU A 155 14.68 8.70 13.06
N LYS A 156 14.45 10.01 12.89
CA LYS A 156 13.57 10.58 11.85
C LYS A 156 14.29 11.49 10.87
N ARG A 157 15.59 11.76 11.11
CA ARG A 157 16.37 12.72 10.33
C ARG A 157 17.29 12.08 9.30
N LYS A 158 17.46 10.78 9.36
CA LYS A 158 18.31 10.03 8.45
C LYS A 158 17.50 9.02 7.65
N PRO A 159 17.83 8.79 6.38
CA PRO A 159 17.24 7.68 5.63
C PRO A 159 17.53 6.36 6.32
N GLN A 160 16.57 5.45 6.25
CA GLN A 160 16.70 4.09 6.77
C GLN A 160 16.12 3.12 5.76
N ASP A 161 16.75 1.95 5.63
CA ASP A 161 16.33 0.86 4.76
C ASP A 161 16.11 -0.41 5.58
N GLY A 162 15.07 -1.15 5.24
CA GLY A 162 14.71 -2.39 5.90
C GLY A 162 13.85 -3.27 5.01
N SER A 163 13.44 -4.40 5.54
CA SER A 163 12.59 -5.33 4.80
C SER A 163 11.75 -6.19 5.74
N PHE A 164 10.60 -6.63 5.26
CA PHE A 164 9.81 -7.70 5.90
C PHE A 164 8.99 -8.43 4.83
N SER A 165 8.49 -9.62 5.19
CA SER A 165 7.65 -10.40 4.28
C SER A 165 6.21 -10.42 4.80
N VAL A 166 5.27 -10.51 3.86
CA VAL A 166 3.84 -10.70 4.13
C VAL A 166 3.32 -11.91 3.37
N ILE A 167 2.21 -12.46 3.84
CA ILE A 167 1.49 -13.51 3.13
C ILE A 167 0.29 -12.85 2.45
N ALA A 168 0.32 -12.80 1.12
CA ALA A 168 -0.77 -12.28 0.32
C ALA A 168 -1.92 -13.30 0.23
N PRO A 169 -3.12 -12.85 -0.20
CA PRO A 169 -4.23 -13.76 -0.51
C PRO A 169 -3.78 -14.88 -1.44
N GLY A 170 -4.19 -16.13 -1.13
CA GLY A 170 -3.71 -17.32 -1.83
C GLY A 170 -2.41 -17.91 -1.30
N GLY A 171 -1.93 -17.48 -0.13
CA GLY A 171 -0.75 -18.06 0.55
C GLY A 171 0.60 -17.69 -0.05
N ARG A 172 0.65 -16.75 -0.99
CA ARG A 172 1.89 -16.28 -1.63
C ARG A 172 2.69 -15.42 -0.66
N LYS A 173 3.96 -15.76 -0.49
CA LYS A 173 4.91 -14.94 0.26
C LYS A 173 5.43 -13.82 -0.62
N ILE A 174 5.26 -12.58 -0.18
CA ILE A 174 5.73 -11.38 -0.85
C ILE A 174 6.75 -10.70 0.06
N ASP A 175 7.90 -10.37 -0.50
CA ASP A 175 8.95 -9.63 0.18
C ASP A 175 8.79 -8.14 -0.09
N LEU A 176 8.86 -7.34 0.96
CA LEU A 176 8.71 -5.89 0.90
C LEU A 176 10.05 -5.25 1.30
N ARG A 177 10.55 -4.32 0.48
CA ARG A 177 11.68 -3.47 0.81
C ARG A 177 11.19 -2.07 1.15
N ILE A 178 11.60 -1.59 2.31
CA ILE A 178 11.15 -0.32 2.88
C ILE A 178 12.32 0.64 2.90
N SER A 179 12.09 1.86 2.39
CA SER A 179 13.02 2.96 2.52
C SER A 179 12.28 4.16 3.11
N THR A 180 12.85 4.77 4.15
CA THR A 180 12.31 5.98 4.77
C THR A 180 13.24 7.16 4.50
N PHE A 181 12.66 8.31 4.20
CA PHE A 181 13.40 9.55 3.91
C PHE A 181 12.82 10.72 4.69
N PRO A 182 13.65 11.54 5.32
CA PRO A 182 13.19 12.77 5.94
C PRO A 182 12.69 13.78 4.88
N THR A 183 11.55 14.40 5.16
CA THR A 183 11.00 15.51 4.37
C THR A 183 10.64 16.67 5.29
N VAL A 184 10.24 17.81 4.72
CA VAL A 184 9.85 19.01 5.48
C VAL A 184 8.65 18.74 6.40
N TYR A 185 7.74 17.84 6.02
CA TYR A 185 6.50 17.58 6.76
C TYR A 185 6.50 16.25 7.53
N GLY A 186 7.61 15.49 7.50
CA GLY A 186 7.73 14.20 8.17
C GLY A 186 8.57 13.22 7.36
N GLU A 187 8.43 11.92 7.62
CA GLU A 187 9.17 10.89 6.91
C GLU A 187 8.36 10.36 5.73
N LYS A 188 8.88 10.48 4.51
CA LYS A 188 8.34 9.76 3.36
C LYS A 188 8.73 8.30 3.47
N VAL A 189 7.77 7.40 3.25
CA VAL A 189 8.00 5.96 3.19
C VAL A 189 7.77 5.46 1.76
N VAL A 190 8.70 4.68 1.26
CA VAL A 190 8.57 3.97 -0.01
C VAL A 190 8.68 2.48 0.28
N ILE A 191 7.70 1.70 -0.17
CA ILE A 191 7.69 0.26 -0.04
C ILE A 191 7.72 -0.33 -1.44
N ARG A 192 8.76 -1.08 -1.77
CA ARG A 192 8.83 -1.86 -3.00
C ARG A 192 8.32 -3.26 -2.77
N ILE A 193 7.42 -3.70 -3.63
CA ILE A 193 6.81 -5.03 -3.59
C ILE A 193 7.62 -5.96 -4.48
N LEU A 194 8.16 -7.03 -3.90
CA LEU A 194 8.93 -8.04 -4.60
C LEU A 194 8.13 -9.36 -4.60
N ASP A 195 7.28 -9.52 -5.60
CA ASP A 195 6.53 -10.76 -5.79
C ASP A 195 7.39 -11.78 -6.54
N ASN A 196 7.94 -12.72 -5.79
CA ASN A 196 8.75 -13.82 -6.33
C ASN A 196 7.89 -14.99 -6.84
N SER A 197 6.55 -14.86 -6.84
CA SER A 197 5.65 -15.95 -7.23
C SER A 197 5.70 -16.33 -8.71
N SER A 198 6.19 -15.41 -9.56
CA SER A 198 6.42 -15.69 -10.98
C SER A 198 7.57 -16.67 -11.24
N GLY A 199 8.24 -17.15 -10.18
CA GLY A 199 9.31 -18.13 -10.26
C GLY A 199 10.56 -17.63 -10.98
N ILE A 200 11.59 -18.47 -10.96
CA ILE A 200 12.79 -18.23 -11.79
C ILE A 200 12.37 -18.48 -13.25
N LYS A 201 12.34 -17.43 -14.05
CA LYS A 201 12.09 -17.58 -15.48
C LYS A 201 13.19 -18.41 -16.11
N SER A 202 12.82 -19.39 -16.92
CA SER A 202 13.79 -20.16 -17.68
C SER A 202 14.50 -19.25 -18.71
N PHE A 203 15.72 -19.58 -19.08
CA PHE A 203 16.46 -18.79 -20.07
C PHE A 203 15.73 -18.69 -21.40
N GLU A 204 14.97 -19.73 -21.74
CA GLU A 204 14.15 -19.80 -22.96
C GLU A 204 13.01 -18.76 -22.93
N SER A 205 12.48 -18.47 -21.73
CA SER A 205 11.38 -17.49 -21.57
C SER A 205 11.83 -16.03 -21.63
N LEU A 206 13.16 -15.78 -21.65
CA LEU A 206 13.71 -14.42 -21.73
C LEU A 206 13.74 -13.86 -23.15
N ASN A 207 13.28 -14.61 -24.17
CA ASN A 207 13.30 -14.21 -25.57
C ASN A 207 14.68 -13.72 -26.08
N LEU A 208 15.76 -14.27 -25.53
CA LEU A 208 17.11 -14.01 -26.03
C LEU A 208 17.29 -14.65 -27.40
N ARG A 209 18.07 -13.99 -28.27
CA ARG A 209 18.49 -14.61 -29.52
C ARG A 209 19.30 -15.89 -29.21
N GLU A 210 19.11 -16.94 -30.01
CA GLU A 210 19.69 -18.24 -29.75
C GLU A 210 21.23 -18.20 -29.65
N GLU A 211 21.88 -17.35 -30.42
CA GLU A 211 23.32 -17.09 -30.35
C GLU A 211 23.73 -16.57 -28.97
N ASN A 212 23.04 -15.59 -28.44
CA ASN A 212 23.30 -15.01 -27.13
C ASN A 212 22.98 -16.00 -25.99
N LEU A 213 21.93 -16.81 -26.15
CA LEU A 213 21.58 -17.85 -25.21
C LEU A 213 22.66 -18.90 -25.09
N ASN A 214 23.26 -19.30 -26.21
CA ASN A 214 24.38 -20.27 -26.25
C ASN A 214 25.63 -19.69 -25.60
N LEU A 215 25.99 -18.44 -25.91
CA LEU A 215 27.11 -17.75 -25.25
C LEU A 215 26.92 -17.68 -23.73
N PHE A 216 25.69 -17.39 -23.29
CA PHE A 216 25.35 -17.32 -21.86
C PHE A 216 25.50 -18.69 -21.19
N ARG A 217 25.00 -19.77 -21.83
CA ARG A 217 25.14 -21.14 -21.35
C ARG A 217 26.58 -21.58 -21.25
N GLU A 218 27.42 -21.19 -22.22
CA GLU A 218 28.85 -21.48 -22.19
C GLU A 218 29.59 -20.71 -21.08
N ALA A 219 29.24 -19.44 -20.89
CA ALA A 219 29.79 -18.61 -19.81
C ALA A 219 29.47 -19.19 -18.43
N LEU A 220 28.25 -19.69 -18.21
CA LEU A 220 27.84 -20.32 -16.96
C LEU A 220 28.57 -21.64 -16.64
N LYS A 221 29.11 -22.32 -17.63
CA LYS A 221 29.90 -23.56 -17.42
C LYS A 221 31.29 -23.28 -16.88
N LYS A 222 31.79 -22.04 -16.97
CA LYS A 222 33.13 -21.68 -16.48
C LYS A 222 33.15 -21.65 -14.95
N PRO A 223 34.17 -22.19 -14.30
CA PRO A 223 34.24 -22.28 -12.84
C PRO A 223 34.46 -20.94 -12.12
N TYR A 224 34.84 -19.90 -12.85
CA TYR A 224 35.07 -18.54 -12.33
C TYR A 224 34.80 -17.49 -13.41
N GLY A 225 34.48 -16.30 -13.00
CA GLY A 225 34.19 -15.16 -13.88
C GLY A 225 33.10 -14.26 -13.32
N LEU A 226 32.85 -13.17 -14.02
CA LEU A 226 31.78 -12.22 -13.71
C LEU A 226 30.95 -12.02 -14.97
N ILE A 227 29.62 -12.18 -14.82
CA ILE A 227 28.67 -11.89 -15.89
C ILE A 227 27.91 -10.63 -15.44
N LEU A 228 28.02 -9.55 -16.20
CA LEU A 228 27.32 -8.28 -15.94
C LEU A 228 26.17 -8.13 -16.93
N ILE A 229 24.99 -7.86 -16.39
CA ILE A 229 23.80 -7.50 -17.17
C ILE A 229 23.53 -6.03 -16.87
N THR A 230 23.62 -5.20 -17.89
CA THR A 230 23.36 -3.75 -17.81
C THR A 230 22.11 -3.41 -18.63
N GLY A 231 21.24 -2.55 -18.08
CA GLY A 231 20.06 -2.03 -18.77
C GLY A 231 20.26 -0.60 -19.24
#